data_61232b7f359a31b0e678a20b2fb8a50d
#
_entry.id   61232b7f359a31b0e678a20b2fb8a50d
#
_cell.length_a   1.000
_cell.length_b   1.000
_cell.length_c   1.000
_cell.angle_alpha   90.00
_cell.angle_beta   90.00
_cell.angle_gamma   90.00
#
_symmetry.space_group_name_H-M   'P 1'
#
loop_
_entity.id
_entity.type
_entity.pdbx_description
1 polymer ?
#
loop_
_entity_poly.entity_id
_entity_poly.type
_entity_poly.pdbx_seq_one_letter_code
_entity_poly.pdbx_strand_id
1 'polypeptide(L)'
;GGTIIQDLEKGNMHTYESGEIKLHNTINIRRTPFELMYGASGIVNSAHHQAVKKPGKGFKIGQVWFSGILSKEEKEEWMRKIENEEKVEVECKRSCIIEGMVHKELPIIAVQWHPELMHADPVSGTLDQDRMFVYFASMYE
;
A
#
# COMPACT_ATOMS: atom_id res chain seq x y z
N GLY A 1 1.45 -19.37 1.54
CA GLY A 1 2.37 -18.73 1.47
C GLY A 1 2.81 -17.58 0.60
N GLY A 2 2.75 -16.36 1.13
CA GLY A 2 3.43 -15.22 0.55
C GLY A 2 4.90 -15.17 0.98
N THR A 3 5.64 -14.19 0.45
CA THR A 3 7.03 -13.93 0.83
C THR A 3 7.22 -12.44 1.10
N ILE A 4 8.26 -12.09 1.84
CA ILE A 4 8.58 -10.71 2.18
C ILE A 4 9.98 -10.33 1.68
N ILE A 5 10.18 -9.04 1.46
CA ILE A 5 11.49 -8.40 1.37
C ILE A 5 11.93 -8.17 2.81
N GLN A 6 13.03 -8.78 3.21
CA GLN A 6 13.50 -8.76 4.61
C GLN A 6 14.05 -7.40 5.02
N ASP A 7 14.64 -6.69 4.09
CA ASP A 7 15.22 -5.38 4.36
C ASP A 7 15.15 -4.49 3.12
N LEU A 8 14.47 -3.37 3.26
CA LEU A 8 14.48 -2.29 2.30
C LEU A 8 15.80 -1.52 2.46
N GLU A 9 16.39 -1.07 1.36
CA GLU A 9 17.65 -0.35 1.42
C GLU A 9 17.56 0.90 2.31
N LYS A 10 18.60 1.15 3.08
CA LYS A 10 18.73 2.34 3.91
C LYS A 10 18.58 3.63 3.09
N GLY A 11 17.96 4.64 3.68
CA GLY A 11 17.75 5.94 3.03
C GLY A 11 16.57 6.00 2.07
N ASN A 12 15.77 4.94 1.95
CA ASN A 12 14.52 5.01 1.19
C ASN A 12 13.42 5.75 1.98
N MET A 13 12.30 6.06 1.32
CA MET A 13 11.20 6.83 1.91
C MET A 13 10.39 6.04 2.94
N HIS A 14 10.67 4.78 3.16
CA HIS A 14 9.88 3.89 4.02
C HIS A 14 10.53 3.63 5.37
N THR A 15 11.87 3.70 5.45
CA THR A 15 12.59 3.41 6.69
C THR A 15 12.44 4.51 7.71
N TYR A 16 12.20 4.10 8.96
CA TYR A 16 12.21 4.99 10.10
C TYR A 16 13.68 5.29 10.49
N GLU A 17 14.09 6.52 10.28
CA GLU A 17 15.40 7.01 10.71
C GLU A 17 15.19 8.25 11.60
N SER A 18 15.93 8.34 12.71
CA SER A 18 15.98 9.53 13.58
C SER A 18 14.66 10.01 14.23
N GLY A 19 13.65 9.19 14.39
CA GLY A 19 12.42 9.54 15.11
C GLY A 19 11.40 10.32 14.29
N GLU A 20 11.62 10.52 12.99
CA GLU A 20 10.68 11.19 12.09
C GLU A 20 9.85 10.20 11.27
N ILE A 21 8.53 10.33 11.37
CA ILE A 21 7.60 9.60 10.51
C ILE A 21 7.65 10.23 9.12
N LYS A 22 8.00 9.42 8.11
CA LYS A 22 8.01 9.86 6.72
C LYS A 22 6.60 9.78 6.13
N LEU A 23 6.32 10.64 5.16
CA LEU A 23 5.08 10.63 4.38
C LEU A 23 5.41 10.36 2.91
N HIS A 24 4.59 9.55 2.26
CA HIS A 24 4.69 9.31 0.81
C HIS A 24 3.34 9.07 0.15
N ASN A 25 3.31 9.25 -1.17
CA ASN A 25 2.12 8.97 -1.96
C ASN A 25 1.87 7.48 -2.10
N THR A 26 0.59 7.10 -2.16
CA THR A 26 0.16 5.77 -2.56
C THR A 26 -0.84 5.87 -3.71
N ILE A 27 -0.95 4.80 -4.48
CA ILE A 27 -1.96 4.62 -5.52
C ILE A 27 -2.89 3.51 -5.07
N ASN A 28 -4.19 3.77 -5.10
CA ASN A 28 -5.22 2.82 -4.77
C ASN A 28 -5.62 2.05 -6.04
N ILE A 29 -5.64 0.73 -5.93
CA ILE A 29 -5.96 -0.14 -7.05
C ILE A 29 -7.47 -0.11 -7.30
N ARG A 30 -7.85 0.04 -8.56
CA ARG A 30 -9.25 0.08 -8.99
C ARG A 30 -10.03 -1.16 -8.55
N ARG A 31 -11.29 -0.98 -8.21
CA ARG A 31 -12.21 -2.04 -7.78
C ARG A 31 -11.73 -2.75 -6.51
N THR A 32 -11.07 -2.01 -5.64
CA THR A 32 -10.68 -2.46 -4.29
C THR A 32 -11.32 -1.59 -3.22
N PRO A 33 -11.43 -2.07 -2.00
CA PRO A 33 -11.85 -1.26 -0.86
C PRO A 33 -11.03 0.01 -0.66
N PHE A 34 -9.74 0.00 -1.02
CA PHE A 34 -8.89 1.19 -0.92
C PHE A 34 -9.36 2.31 -1.86
N GLU A 35 -9.70 2.00 -3.11
CA GLU A 35 -10.28 2.99 -4.02
C GLU A 35 -11.64 3.50 -3.51
N LEU A 36 -12.47 2.61 -2.97
CA LEU A 36 -13.77 2.97 -2.42
C LEU A 36 -13.64 3.94 -1.25
N MET A 37 -12.70 3.71 -0.34
CA MET A 37 -12.48 4.54 0.84
C MET A 37 -11.79 5.87 0.52
N TYR A 38 -10.83 5.85 -0.39
CA TYR A 38 -9.84 6.93 -0.52
C TYR A 38 -9.72 7.54 -1.93
N GLY A 39 -10.46 7.02 -2.92
CA GLY A 39 -10.30 7.44 -4.30
C GLY A 39 -9.02 6.88 -4.95
N ALA A 40 -8.49 7.56 -5.95
CA ALA A 40 -7.40 7.04 -6.76
C ALA A 40 -6.03 6.99 -6.06
N SER A 41 -5.79 7.90 -5.12
CA SER A 41 -4.49 8.04 -4.45
C SER A 41 -4.62 8.79 -3.12
N GLY A 42 -3.54 8.81 -2.36
CA GLY A 42 -3.44 9.61 -1.14
C GLY A 42 -2.04 9.56 -0.54
N ILE A 43 -1.86 10.21 0.59
CA ILE A 43 -0.60 10.25 1.32
C ILE A 43 -0.76 9.45 2.61
N VAL A 44 0.20 8.59 2.89
CA VAL A 44 0.29 7.78 4.10
C VAL A 44 1.60 8.01 4.83
N ASN A 45 1.64 7.64 6.11
CA ASN A 45 2.88 7.60 6.88
C ASN A 45 3.67 6.32 6.57
N SER A 46 4.94 6.32 6.90
CA SER A 46 5.81 5.17 6.66
C SER A 46 6.88 5.05 7.75
N ALA A 47 6.99 3.85 8.31
CA ALA A 47 7.97 3.53 9.34
C ALA A 47 8.31 2.03 9.30
N HIS A 48 8.71 1.52 8.14
CA HIS A 48 9.01 0.10 7.97
C HIS A 48 10.27 -0.12 7.14
N HIS A 49 10.96 -1.23 7.39
CA HIS A 49 12.12 -1.68 6.61
C HIS A 49 11.88 -3.02 5.89
N GLN A 50 10.74 -3.63 6.11
CA GLN A 50 10.30 -4.84 5.41
C GLN A 50 9.11 -4.52 4.52
N ALA A 51 8.86 -5.35 3.51
CA ALA A 51 7.70 -5.21 2.63
C ALA A 51 7.24 -6.58 2.11
N VAL A 52 6.00 -6.65 1.66
CA VAL A 52 5.50 -7.83 0.97
C VAL A 52 6.17 -7.94 -0.39
N LYS A 53 6.85 -9.07 -0.65
CA LYS A 53 7.44 -9.40 -1.94
C LYS A 53 6.42 -10.06 -2.86
N LYS A 54 5.70 -11.04 -2.33
CA LYS A 54 4.67 -11.80 -3.03
C LYS A 54 3.46 -11.96 -2.11
N PRO A 55 2.26 -11.53 -2.52
CA PRO A 55 1.06 -11.73 -1.74
C PRO A 55 0.79 -13.21 -1.43
N GLY A 56 0.25 -13.47 -0.26
CA GLY A 56 -0.23 -14.79 0.13
C GLY A 56 -1.46 -15.22 -0.68
N LYS A 57 -1.78 -16.51 -0.63
CA LYS A 57 -2.98 -17.04 -1.28
C LYS A 57 -4.23 -16.34 -0.73
N GLY A 58 -5.15 -15.98 -1.63
CA GLY A 58 -6.39 -15.28 -1.29
C GLY A 58 -6.27 -13.76 -1.15
N PHE A 59 -5.06 -13.22 -1.08
CA PHE A 59 -4.87 -11.78 -1.04
C PHE A 59 -4.79 -11.15 -2.43
N LYS A 60 -5.38 -9.97 -2.53
CA LYS A 60 -5.37 -9.05 -3.66
C LYS A 60 -4.66 -7.77 -3.24
N ILE A 61 -3.79 -7.25 -4.09
CA ILE A 61 -3.14 -5.96 -3.88
C ILE A 61 -4.20 -4.87 -3.99
N GLY A 62 -4.24 -3.98 -3.02
CA GLY A 62 -5.20 -2.88 -2.97
C GLY A 62 -4.58 -1.51 -3.01
N GLN A 63 -3.29 -1.40 -2.64
CA GLN A 63 -2.59 -0.13 -2.58
C GLN A 63 -1.10 -0.34 -2.83
N VAL A 64 -0.46 0.56 -3.58
CA VAL A 64 0.96 0.50 -3.92
C VAL A 64 1.63 1.86 -3.89
N TRP A 65 2.94 1.85 -3.65
CA TRP A 65 3.86 2.95 -3.95
C TRP A 65 4.76 2.54 -5.11
N PHE A 66 5.02 3.44 -6.05
CA PHE A 66 5.95 3.19 -7.14
C PHE A 66 7.29 3.86 -6.94
N SER A 67 8.36 3.13 -7.26
CA SER A 67 9.71 3.69 -7.30
C SER A 67 9.80 4.86 -8.30
N GLY A 68 10.51 5.92 -7.90
CA GLY A 68 10.74 7.09 -8.75
C GLY A 68 11.61 6.84 -9.99
N ILE A 69 12.30 5.69 -10.05
CA ILE A 69 13.10 5.31 -11.21
C ILE A 69 12.27 4.66 -12.34
N LEU A 70 11.02 4.28 -12.06
CA LEU A 70 10.15 3.68 -13.07
C LEU A 70 9.64 4.76 -14.03
N SER A 71 9.68 4.45 -15.33
CA SER A 71 9.02 5.23 -16.36
C SER A 71 7.50 5.19 -16.19
N LYS A 72 6.81 6.06 -16.91
CA LYS A 72 5.35 6.07 -16.94
C LYS A 72 4.81 4.73 -17.48
N GLU A 73 5.38 4.23 -18.54
CA GLU A 73 5.00 2.99 -19.21
C GLU A 73 5.20 1.77 -18.30
N GLU A 74 6.31 1.74 -17.54
CA GLU A 74 6.55 0.69 -16.55
C GLU A 74 5.53 0.71 -15.43
N LYS A 75 5.15 1.89 -14.93
CA LYS A 75 4.09 2.04 -13.91
C LYS A 75 2.73 1.58 -14.44
N GLU A 76 2.38 1.94 -15.68
CA GLU A 76 1.15 1.50 -16.34
C GLU A 76 1.10 -0.01 -16.51
N GLU A 77 2.21 -0.65 -16.85
CA GLU A 77 2.30 -2.10 -16.99
C GLU A 77 2.15 -2.80 -15.62
N TRP A 78 2.76 -2.27 -14.55
CA TRP A 78 2.55 -2.76 -13.19
C TRP A 78 1.08 -2.65 -12.78
N MET A 79 0.45 -1.50 -13.02
CA MET A 79 -0.97 -1.29 -12.72
C MET A 79 -1.84 -2.29 -13.47
N ARG A 80 -1.59 -2.51 -14.76
CA ARG A 80 -2.30 -3.50 -15.58
C ARG A 80 -2.21 -4.90 -14.97
N LYS A 81 -1.02 -5.36 -14.62
CA LYS A 81 -0.80 -6.67 -13.99
C LYS A 81 -1.55 -6.81 -12.67
N ILE A 82 -1.47 -5.79 -11.83
CA ILE A 82 -2.12 -5.79 -10.52
C ILE A 82 -3.65 -5.77 -10.66
N GLU A 83 -4.20 -4.92 -11.51
CA GLU A 83 -5.65 -4.83 -11.76
C GLU A 83 -6.22 -6.12 -12.37
N ASN A 84 -5.45 -6.83 -13.18
CA ASN A 84 -5.81 -8.13 -13.74
C ASN A 84 -5.53 -9.31 -12.79
N GLU A 85 -5.10 -9.02 -11.57
CA GLU A 85 -4.77 -10.04 -10.55
C GLU A 85 -3.74 -11.08 -11.00
N GLU A 86 -2.83 -10.68 -11.88
CA GLU A 86 -1.72 -11.53 -12.28
C GLU A 86 -0.82 -11.80 -11.06
N LYS A 87 -0.13 -12.93 -11.09
CA LYS A 87 0.87 -13.23 -10.05
C LYS A 87 2.03 -12.26 -10.20
N VAL A 88 2.20 -11.37 -9.23
CA VAL A 88 3.30 -10.41 -9.20
C VAL A 88 4.25 -10.72 -8.06
N GLU A 89 5.51 -10.46 -8.30
CA GLU A 89 6.59 -10.47 -7.32
C GLU A 89 7.31 -9.13 -7.44
N VAL A 90 7.33 -8.38 -6.34
CA VAL A 90 7.84 -7.01 -6.34
C VAL A 90 9.28 -6.94 -5.86
N GLU A 91 10.02 -5.99 -6.42
CA GLU A 91 11.37 -5.64 -6.02
C GLU A 91 11.44 -4.13 -5.79
N CYS A 92 11.71 -3.71 -4.57
CA CYS A 92 11.63 -2.31 -4.12
C CYS A 92 12.23 -1.29 -5.10
N LYS A 93 13.38 -1.59 -5.71
CA LYS A 93 14.06 -0.65 -6.62
C LYS A 93 13.46 -0.56 -8.02
N ARG A 94 12.90 -1.65 -8.52
CA ARG A 94 12.52 -1.79 -9.93
C ARG A 94 11.04 -2.05 -10.15
N SER A 95 10.25 -1.84 -9.11
CA SER A 95 8.82 -2.07 -9.20
C SER A 95 8.03 -1.17 -8.25
N CYS A 96 7.43 -1.76 -7.28
CA CYS A 96 6.60 -1.06 -6.31
C CYS A 96 6.79 -1.67 -4.91
N ILE A 97 6.29 -0.94 -3.92
CA ILE A 97 6.00 -1.49 -2.59
C ILE A 97 4.51 -1.69 -2.47
N ILE A 98 4.11 -2.86 -2.00
CA ILE A 98 2.72 -3.16 -1.68
C ILE A 98 2.41 -2.51 -0.34
N GLU A 99 1.56 -1.49 -0.37
CA GLU A 99 1.17 -0.69 0.80
C GLU A 99 -0.12 -1.19 1.44
N GLY A 100 -0.96 -1.87 0.68
CA GLY A 100 -2.21 -2.42 1.18
C GLY A 100 -2.68 -3.64 0.43
N MET A 101 -3.32 -4.57 1.15
CA MET A 101 -3.91 -5.79 0.61
C MET A 101 -5.26 -6.06 1.25
N VAL A 102 -6.12 -6.75 0.52
CA VAL A 102 -7.39 -7.27 1.03
C VAL A 102 -7.50 -8.76 0.72
N HIS A 103 -8.11 -9.51 1.62
CA HIS A 103 -8.45 -10.90 1.33
C HIS A 103 -9.75 -10.96 0.52
N LYS A 104 -9.81 -11.87 -0.45
CA LYS A 104 -10.94 -11.98 -1.39
C LYS A 104 -12.23 -12.50 -0.76
N GLU A 105 -12.10 -13.32 0.28
CA GLU A 105 -13.21 -14.04 0.90
C GLU A 105 -13.37 -13.76 2.39
N LEU A 106 -12.28 -13.38 3.06
CA LEU A 106 -12.26 -13.15 4.50
C LEU A 106 -12.25 -11.65 4.80
N PRO A 107 -12.84 -11.21 5.91
CA PRO A 107 -12.82 -9.81 6.33
C PRO A 107 -11.43 -9.41 6.85
N ILE A 108 -10.43 -9.38 5.96
CA ILE A 108 -9.05 -9.05 6.28
C ILE A 108 -8.58 -7.92 5.37
N ILE A 109 -8.16 -6.82 5.98
CA ILE A 109 -7.42 -5.73 5.35
C ILE A 109 -6.06 -5.67 6.03
N ALA A 110 -5.01 -5.58 5.23
CA ALA A 110 -3.63 -5.41 5.70
C ALA A 110 -3.04 -4.15 5.07
N VAL A 111 -2.37 -3.35 5.87
CA VAL A 111 -1.65 -2.15 5.43
C VAL A 111 -0.22 -2.18 5.95
N GLN A 112 0.68 -1.54 5.21
CA GLN A 112 2.09 -1.38 5.56
C GLN A 112 2.30 -0.13 6.42
N TRP A 113 1.49 0.90 6.19
CA TRP A 113 1.48 2.14 6.94
C TRP A 113 0.73 1.99 8.29
N HIS A 114 0.81 3.00 9.14
CA HIS A 114 0.29 3.00 10.51
C HIS A 114 -0.95 3.91 10.62
N PRO A 115 -2.16 3.38 10.34
CA PRO A 115 -3.39 4.19 10.47
C PRO A 115 -3.60 4.74 11.87
N GLU A 116 -3.17 4.03 12.91
CA GLU A 116 -3.28 4.45 14.30
C GLU A 116 -2.46 5.69 14.66
N LEU A 117 -1.49 6.04 13.81
CA LEU A 117 -0.64 7.22 13.97
C LEU A 117 -0.97 8.33 12.98
N MET A 118 -2.00 8.15 12.16
CA MET A 118 -2.40 9.15 11.17
C MET A 118 -3.51 10.05 11.72
N HIS A 119 -3.44 11.31 11.30
CA HIS A 119 -4.55 12.25 11.42
C HIS A 119 -4.77 12.87 10.05
N ALA A 120 -6.01 12.85 9.58
CA ALA A 120 -6.36 13.47 8.31
C ALA A 120 -5.95 14.95 8.31
N ASP A 121 -5.13 15.31 7.33
CA ASP A 121 -4.71 16.68 7.10
C ASP A 121 -5.05 17.07 5.65
N PRO A 122 -6.11 17.86 5.45
CA PRO A 122 -6.52 18.29 4.10
C PRO A 122 -5.45 19.06 3.34
N VAL A 123 -4.55 19.73 4.05
CA VAL A 123 -3.47 20.54 3.42
C VAL A 123 -2.37 19.64 2.86
N SER A 124 -1.98 18.60 3.59
CA SER A 124 -0.98 17.63 3.14
C SER A 124 -1.58 16.54 2.23
N GLY A 125 -2.91 16.39 2.21
CA GLY A 125 -3.59 15.32 1.48
C GLY A 125 -3.44 13.94 2.13
N THR A 126 -3.09 13.88 3.42
CA THR A 126 -3.01 12.62 4.16
C THR A 126 -4.37 11.94 4.25
N LEU A 127 -4.37 10.61 4.12
CA LEU A 127 -5.58 9.80 4.19
C LEU A 127 -6.24 9.90 5.58
N ASP A 128 -7.56 9.86 5.56
CA ASP A 128 -8.37 9.79 6.78
C ASP A 128 -8.44 8.33 7.25
N GLN A 129 -7.71 8.02 8.33
CA GLN A 129 -7.64 6.68 8.91
C GLN A 129 -9.01 6.17 9.40
N ASP A 130 -9.92 7.05 9.80
CA ASP A 130 -11.23 6.67 10.32
C ASP A 130 -12.05 5.90 9.27
N ARG A 131 -11.87 6.23 8.00
CA ARG A 131 -12.54 5.52 6.90
C ARG A 131 -12.18 4.04 6.84
N MET A 132 -10.93 3.68 7.16
CA MET A 132 -10.51 2.28 7.21
C MET A 132 -11.17 1.55 8.38
N PHE A 133 -11.21 2.15 9.56
CA PHE A 133 -11.84 1.53 10.72
C PHE A 133 -13.36 1.37 10.53
N VAL A 134 -14.03 2.39 9.97
CA VAL A 134 -15.46 2.31 9.61
C VAL A 134 -15.72 1.21 8.57
N TYR A 135 -14.91 1.16 7.51
CA TYR A 135 -15.04 0.11 6.50
C TYR A 135 -14.82 -1.28 7.09
N PHE A 136 -13.76 -1.45 7.91
CA PHE A 136 -13.47 -2.72 8.55
C PHE A 136 -14.62 -3.17 9.47
N ALA A 137 -15.17 -2.26 10.27
CA ALA A 137 -16.32 -2.57 11.11
C ALA A 137 -17.54 -3.04 10.28
N SER A 138 -17.79 -2.41 9.13
CA SER A 138 -18.92 -2.77 8.25
C SER A 138 -18.82 -4.17 7.62
N MET A 139 -17.63 -4.78 7.61
CA MET A 139 -17.45 -6.15 7.11
C MET A 139 -18.05 -7.22 8.04
N TYR A 140 -18.45 -6.84 9.25
CA TYR A 140 -19.00 -7.75 10.26
C TYR A 140 -20.50 -7.53 10.53
N GLU A 141 -21.12 -6.58 9.81
CA GLU A 141 -22.57 -6.34 9.85
C GLU A 141 -23.29 -7.18 8.79
#